data_528ced4e2d6e6adb10f4309176a75ecd
#
_entry.id   528ced4e2d6e6adb10f4309176a75ecd
#
_cell.length_a   1.000
_cell.length_b   1.000
_cell.length_c   1.000
_cell.angle_alpha   90.00
_cell.angle_beta   90.00
_cell.angle_gamma   90.00
#
_symmetry.space_group_name_H-M   'P 1'
#
loop_
_entity.id
_entity.type
_entity.pdbx_description
1 polymer ?
#
loop_
_entity_poly.entity_id
_entity_poly.type
_entity_poly.pdbx_seq_one_letter_code
_entity_poly.pdbx_strand_id
1 'polypeptide(L)'
;GIEWEDISPEKGNPFYIAAQFKYDKNLSAEENMALACDFMRQAQRGDYFQMSAKYEYGTGAHSAIMLGYDPETDEIHWMDSNMRGGKKKGIRYGLVQFDEVKSVEWWASTFCKKTRGATLYRLRDDIVYRPGHEPENTTGE
;
A
#
# COMPACT_ATOMS: atom_id res chain seq x y z
N GLY A 1 11.70 14.02 -5.46
CA GLY A 1 10.90 12.98 -4.85
C GLY A 1 11.23 12.89 -3.37
N ILE A 2 10.32 12.37 -2.58
CA ILE A 2 10.58 12.07 -1.18
C ILE A 2 11.42 10.80 -1.15
N GLU A 3 12.63 10.87 -0.62
CA GLU A 3 13.41 9.68 -0.34
C GLU A 3 12.73 8.91 0.80
N TRP A 4 12.53 7.62 0.61
CA TRP A 4 11.82 6.80 1.59
C TRP A 4 12.52 6.75 2.95
N GLU A 5 13.83 6.95 2.96
CA GLU A 5 14.63 7.07 4.16
C GLU A 5 14.30 8.33 4.99
N ASP A 6 13.64 9.30 4.36
CA ASP A 6 13.24 10.55 5.00
C ASP A 6 11.82 10.52 5.59
N ILE A 7 11.17 9.37 5.57
CA ILE A 7 9.85 9.19 6.19
C ILE A 7 10.02 9.11 7.71
N SER A 8 10.31 10.24 8.30
CA SER A 8 10.28 10.39 9.76
C SER A 8 9.46 11.61 10.14
N PRO A 9 8.66 11.52 11.19
CA PRO A 9 7.93 12.69 11.71
C PRO A 9 8.86 13.86 12.05
N GLU A 10 10.05 13.54 12.50
CA GLU A 10 11.08 14.51 12.90
C GLU A 10 11.60 15.36 11.74
N LYS A 11 11.53 14.84 10.53
CA LYS A 11 11.93 15.54 9.30
C LYS A 11 10.78 16.26 8.60
N GLY A 12 9.62 16.36 9.24
CA GLY A 12 8.44 17.04 8.68
C GLY A 12 7.74 16.23 7.56
N ASN A 13 7.99 14.92 7.46
CA ASN A 13 7.29 14.09 6.52
C ASN A 13 5.80 14.00 6.89
N PRO A 14 4.88 14.21 5.94
CA PRO A 14 3.46 14.14 6.21
C PRO A 14 2.94 12.72 6.47
N PHE A 15 3.74 11.69 6.17
CA PHE A 15 3.37 10.29 6.36
C PHE A 15 4.06 9.67 7.57
N TYR A 16 3.43 8.67 8.13
CA TYR A 16 4.02 7.79 9.12
C TYR A 16 3.75 6.31 8.75
N ILE A 17 4.54 5.41 9.30
CA ILE A 17 4.33 3.97 9.13
C ILE A 17 3.16 3.55 10.02
N ALA A 18 2.03 3.19 9.39
CA ALA A 18 0.85 2.72 10.09
C ALA A 18 0.95 1.22 10.41
N ALA A 19 1.52 0.44 9.51
CA ALA A 19 1.73 -0.99 9.68
C ALA A 19 2.87 -1.46 8.78
N GLN A 20 3.55 -2.53 9.19
CA GLN A 20 4.63 -3.14 8.41
C GLN A 20 4.58 -4.66 8.55
N PHE A 21 4.78 -5.35 7.45
CA PHE A 21 4.94 -6.79 7.42
C PHE A 21 6.36 -7.15 6.98
N LYS A 22 6.97 -8.06 7.73
CA LYS A 22 8.21 -8.74 7.36
C LYS A 22 8.06 -10.23 7.60
N TYR A 23 8.49 -11.04 6.65
CA TYR A 23 8.46 -12.49 6.80
C TYR A 23 9.39 -12.91 7.95
N ASP A 24 8.86 -13.69 8.89
CA ASP A 24 9.64 -14.27 9.99
C ASP A 24 9.97 -15.73 9.67
N LYS A 25 11.22 -16.00 9.40
CA LYS A 25 11.71 -17.36 9.07
C LYS A 25 11.61 -18.35 10.25
N ASN A 26 11.39 -17.87 11.47
CA ASN A 26 11.20 -18.71 12.65
C ASN A 26 9.74 -19.18 12.83
N LEU A 27 8.82 -18.61 12.04
CA LEU A 27 7.42 -19.01 12.02
C LEU A 27 7.14 -19.91 10.81
N SER A 28 6.04 -20.67 10.89
CA SER A 28 5.57 -21.46 9.76
C SER A 28 5.08 -20.58 8.62
N ALA A 29 4.93 -21.16 7.44
CA ALA A 29 4.34 -20.46 6.30
C ALA A 29 2.89 -20.03 6.58
N GLU A 30 2.12 -20.85 7.30
CA GLU A 30 0.75 -20.55 7.68
C GLU A 30 0.66 -19.38 8.67
N GLU A 31 1.55 -19.37 9.67
CA GLU A 31 1.64 -18.27 10.65
C GLU A 31 2.04 -16.96 9.96
N ASN A 32 3.00 -16.99 9.05
CA ASN A 32 3.38 -15.81 8.26
C ASN A 32 2.22 -15.31 7.40
N MET A 33 1.48 -16.20 6.76
CA MET A 33 0.32 -15.83 5.95
C MET A 33 -0.78 -15.19 6.80
N ALA A 34 -1.03 -15.71 7.99
CA ALA A 34 -1.99 -15.12 8.92
C ALA A 34 -1.59 -13.70 9.32
N LEU A 35 -0.32 -13.46 9.63
CA LEU A 35 0.21 -12.13 9.94
C LEU A 35 0.14 -11.18 8.74
N ALA A 36 0.41 -11.67 7.55
CA ALA A 36 0.30 -10.89 6.32
C ALA A 36 -1.16 -10.47 6.04
N CYS A 37 -2.10 -11.36 6.26
CA CYS A 37 -3.53 -11.04 6.16
C CYS A 37 -3.94 -10.00 7.20
N ASP A 38 -3.52 -10.16 8.45
CA ASP A 38 -3.81 -9.20 9.52
C ASP A 38 -3.21 -7.82 9.23
N PHE A 39 -2.02 -7.78 8.63
CA PHE A 39 -1.43 -6.54 8.14
C PHE A 39 -2.35 -5.85 7.10
N MET A 40 -2.81 -6.58 6.09
CA MET A 40 -3.67 -6.01 5.04
C MET A 40 -5.03 -5.52 5.58
N ARG A 41 -5.58 -6.18 6.59
CA ARG A 41 -6.84 -5.76 7.22
C ARG A 41 -6.74 -4.43 7.95
N GLN A 42 -5.55 -3.92 8.18
CA GLN A 42 -5.32 -2.60 8.77
C GLN A 42 -5.39 -1.46 7.75
N ALA A 43 -5.49 -1.76 6.46
CA ALA A 43 -5.54 -0.75 5.41
C ALA A 43 -6.74 0.18 5.58
N GLN A 44 -6.50 1.47 5.47
CA GLN A 44 -7.51 2.53 5.50
C GLN A 44 -7.46 3.31 4.20
N ARG A 45 -8.58 3.95 3.87
CA ARG A 45 -8.66 4.81 2.69
C ARG A 45 -7.59 5.91 2.75
N GLY A 46 -6.84 6.04 1.67
CA GLY A 46 -5.75 7.01 1.55
C GLY A 46 -4.39 6.48 1.97
N ASP A 47 -4.31 5.29 2.55
CA ASP A 47 -3.02 4.68 2.85
C ASP A 47 -2.22 4.43 1.58
N TYR A 48 -0.93 4.72 1.64
CA TYR A 48 0.02 4.38 0.60
C TYR A 48 0.65 3.02 0.95
N PHE A 49 0.40 2.04 0.10
CA PHE A 49 1.00 0.72 0.21
C PHE A 49 2.28 0.65 -0.61
N GLN A 50 3.34 0.14 -0.01
CA GLN A 50 4.59 -0.13 -0.69
C GLN A 50 4.99 -1.58 -0.42
N MET A 51 5.09 -2.37 -1.47
CA MET A 51 5.73 -3.67 -1.43
C MET A 51 7.21 -3.49 -1.78
N SER A 52 8.06 -3.88 -0.85
CA SER A 52 9.51 -3.89 -1.07
C SER A 52 9.97 -5.26 -1.54
N ALA A 53 10.95 -5.29 -2.40
CA ALA A 53 11.66 -6.49 -2.80
C ALA A 53 13.14 -6.33 -2.49
N LYS A 54 13.72 -7.31 -1.80
CA LYS A 54 15.17 -7.44 -1.70
C LYS A 54 15.67 -8.25 -2.90
N TYR A 55 15.84 -7.60 -4.03
CA TYR A 55 16.44 -8.25 -5.20
C TYR A 55 17.71 -7.52 -5.62
N GLU A 56 18.72 -8.29 -5.91
CA GLU A 56 19.89 -7.80 -6.64
C GLU A 56 19.53 -7.21 -8.02
N TYR A 57 18.33 -7.48 -8.51
CA TYR A 57 17.91 -7.11 -9.88
C TYR A 57 16.57 -6.35 -9.95
N GLY A 58 16.09 -5.78 -8.88
CA GLY A 58 15.09 -4.70 -8.90
C GLY A 58 13.69 -5.03 -9.43
N THR A 59 13.28 -6.27 -9.51
CA THR A 59 11.90 -6.60 -9.93
C THR A 59 11.05 -7.12 -8.77
N GLY A 60 9.86 -6.57 -8.58
CA GLY A 60 8.88 -7.03 -7.60
C GLY A 60 8.45 -6.01 -6.56
N ALA A 61 8.96 -4.78 -6.63
CA ALA A 61 8.40 -3.66 -5.87
C ALA A 61 7.13 -3.16 -6.55
N HIS A 62 6.14 -2.80 -5.77
CA HIS A 62 4.88 -2.24 -6.26
C HIS A 62 4.30 -1.26 -5.25
N SER A 63 3.66 -0.24 -5.77
CA SER A 63 3.01 0.80 -4.99
C SER A 63 1.54 0.89 -5.34
N ALA A 64 0.70 1.13 -4.35
CA ALA A 64 -0.73 1.29 -4.53
C ALA A 64 -1.30 2.27 -3.49
N ILE A 65 -2.43 2.89 -3.83
CA ILE A 65 -3.21 3.67 -2.88
C ILE A 65 -4.41 2.84 -2.44
N MET A 66 -4.55 2.65 -1.15
CA MET A 66 -5.69 1.91 -0.60
C MET A 66 -6.94 2.78 -0.62
N LEU A 67 -8.03 2.22 -1.12
CA LEU A 67 -9.34 2.86 -1.10
C LEU A 67 -10.18 2.38 0.07
N GLY A 68 -9.90 1.21 0.60
CA GLY A 68 -10.54 0.71 1.79
C GLY A 68 -10.45 -0.81 1.97
N TYR A 69 -10.79 -1.23 3.16
CA TYR A 69 -10.97 -2.63 3.53
C TYR A 69 -12.44 -2.90 3.82
N ASP A 70 -13.01 -3.92 3.21
CA ASP A 70 -14.37 -4.37 3.46
C ASP A 70 -14.34 -5.60 4.40
N PRO A 71 -14.77 -5.45 5.67
CA PRO A 71 -14.77 -6.55 6.60
C PRO A 71 -15.85 -7.61 6.32
N GLU A 72 -16.90 -7.28 5.57
CA GLU A 72 -17.97 -8.22 5.25
C GLU A 72 -17.52 -9.25 4.21
N THR A 73 -16.67 -8.83 3.27
CA THR A 73 -16.16 -9.69 2.19
C THR A 73 -14.71 -10.07 2.36
N ASP A 74 -14.00 -9.50 3.33
CA ASP A 74 -12.55 -9.64 3.53
C ASP A 74 -11.77 -9.27 2.26
N GLU A 75 -12.14 -8.13 1.66
CA GLU A 75 -11.58 -7.65 0.41
C GLU A 75 -10.96 -6.25 0.57
N ILE A 76 -9.97 -6.00 -0.27
CA ILE A 76 -9.27 -4.71 -0.38
C ILE A 76 -9.68 -4.04 -1.68
N HIS A 77 -10.05 -2.77 -1.58
CA HIS A 77 -10.24 -1.85 -2.70
C HIS A 77 -9.01 -0.96 -2.81
N TRP A 78 -8.47 -0.82 -4.02
CA TRP A 78 -7.28 0.02 -4.24
C TRP A 78 -7.26 0.64 -5.64
N MET A 79 -6.32 1.55 -5.83
CA MET A 79 -5.95 2.08 -7.12
C MET A 79 -4.44 1.99 -7.33
N ASP A 80 -4.01 1.74 -8.53
CA ASP A 80 -2.61 1.69 -8.90
C ASP A 80 -2.39 1.94 -10.39
N SER A 81 -1.14 1.84 -10.80
CA SER A 81 -0.73 1.84 -12.19
C SER A 81 0.31 0.73 -12.43
N ASN A 82 0.59 0.41 -13.69
CA ASN A 82 1.63 -0.55 -14.10
C ASN A 82 1.36 -2.03 -13.80
N MET A 83 0.22 -2.39 -13.20
CA MET A 83 -0.18 -3.79 -13.03
C MET A 83 -0.73 -4.38 -14.33
N ARG A 84 -1.31 -3.55 -15.16
CA ARG A 84 -1.77 -3.89 -16.50
C ARG A 84 -1.23 -2.89 -17.50
N GLY A 85 -1.05 -3.35 -18.69
CA GLY A 85 -0.56 -2.53 -19.78
C GLY A 85 -0.22 -3.40 -20.97
N GLY A 86 0.42 -2.84 -21.91
CA GLY A 86 0.77 -3.55 -23.13
C GLY A 86 1.69 -2.75 -24.03
N LYS A 87 1.72 -3.16 -25.29
CA LYS A 87 2.44 -2.49 -26.36
C LYS A 87 1.51 -2.30 -27.53
N LYS A 88 1.35 -1.07 -27.98
CA LYS A 88 0.56 -0.73 -29.16
C LYS A 88 1.40 0.11 -30.11
N LYS A 89 1.52 -0.31 -31.36
CA LYS A 89 2.35 0.36 -32.37
C LYS A 89 3.78 0.66 -31.89
N GLY A 90 4.39 -0.30 -31.18
CA GLY A 90 5.74 -0.13 -30.66
C GLY A 90 5.87 0.67 -29.36
N ILE A 91 4.81 1.34 -28.92
CA ILE A 91 4.81 2.16 -27.72
C ILE A 91 4.27 1.35 -26.55
N ARG A 92 5.02 1.32 -25.44
CA ARG A 92 4.55 0.75 -24.17
C ARG A 92 3.59 1.70 -23.50
N TYR A 93 2.54 1.15 -22.92
CA TYR A 93 1.60 1.88 -22.10
C TYR A 93 1.26 1.11 -20.83
N GLY A 94 1.00 1.83 -19.77
CA GLY A 94 0.41 1.31 -18.55
C GLY A 94 -1.00 1.83 -18.37
N LEU A 95 -1.79 1.10 -17.61
CA LEU A 95 -3.14 1.52 -17.26
C LEU A 95 -3.17 1.94 -15.78
N VAL A 96 -3.81 3.07 -15.52
CA VAL A 96 -4.23 3.41 -14.17
C VAL A 96 -5.53 2.65 -13.90
N GLN A 97 -5.56 1.94 -12.79
CA GLN A 97 -6.72 1.18 -12.34
C GLN A 97 -7.30 1.87 -11.12
N PHE A 98 -8.60 2.08 -11.14
CA PHE A 98 -9.33 2.66 -10.03
C PHE A 98 -10.37 1.67 -9.53
N ASP A 99 -10.44 1.53 -8.19
CA ASP A 99 -11.35 0.62 -7.51
C ASP A 99 -11.24 -0.84 -7.97
N GLU A 100 -10.01 -1.31 -8.02
CA GLU A 100 -9.76 -2.74 -8.12
C GLU A 100 -10.07 -3.42 -6.80
N VAL A 101 -10.55 -4.65 -6.86
CA VAL A 101 -10.96 -5.43 -5.69
C VAL A 101 -10.35 -6.81 -5.74
N LYS A 102 -9.69 -7.19 -4.66
CA LYS A 102 -9.19 -8.54 -4.43
C LYS A 102 -9.30 -8.90 -2.95
N SER A 103 -9.30 -10.18 -2.66
CA SER A 103 -9.29 -10.65 -1.27
C SER A 103 -8.03 -10.22 -0.52
N VAL A 104 -8.14 -10.10 0.78
CA VAL A 104 -6.99 -9.92 1.67
C VAL A 104 -5.95 -11.01 1.45
N GLU A 105 -6.38 -12.26 1.30
CA GLU A 105 -5.49 -13.39 1.05
C GLU A 105 -4.71 -13.26 -0.27
N TRP A 106 -5.37 -12.80 -1.33
CA TRP A 106 -4.70 -12.53 -2.60
C TRP A 106 -3.57 -11.49 -2.42
N TRP A 107 -3.86 -10.39 -1.73
CA TRP A 107 -2.85 -9.37 -1.44
C TRP A 107 -1.71 -9.91 -0.61
N ALA A 108 -2.03 -10.59 0.48
CA ALA A 108 -1.04 -11.20 1.35
C ALA A 108 -0.11 -12.15 0.59
N SER A 109 -0.63 -12.93 -0.33
CA SER A 109 0.15 -13.86 -1.15
C SER A 109 1.21 -13.17 -2.02
N THR A 110 1.01 -11.90 -2.37
CA THR A 110 1.96 -11.14 -3.20
C THR A 110 3.26 -10.79 -2.46
N PHE A 111 3.19 -10.55 -1.16
CA PHE A 111 4.33 -10.09 -0.36
C PHE A 111 4.73 -11.03 0.79
N CYS A 112 3.93 -12.04 1.10
CA CYS A 112 4.26 -13.03 2.14
C CYS A 112 5.35 -13.99 1.66
N LYS A 113 6.56 -13.47 1.53
CA LYS A 113 7.73 -14.19 1.01
C LYS A 113 8.98 -13.77 1.78
N LYS A 114 9.94 -14.68 1.91
CA LYS A 114 11.22 -14.43 2.60
C LYS A 114 12.00 -13.23 2.06
N THR A 115 11.78 -12.90 0.79
CA THR A 115 12.49 -11.83 0.07
C THR A 115 11.69 -10.56 -0.10
N ARG A 116 10.51 -10.49 0.50
CA ARG A 116 9.61 -9.35 0.38
C ARG A 116 9.12 -8.87 1.72
N GLY A 117 8.68 -7.62 1.75
CA GLY A 117 7.97 -7.02 2.84
C GLY A 117 6.95 -6.05 2.29
N ALA A 118 6.10 -5.53 3.16
CA ALA A 118 5.11 -4.54 2.81
C ALA A 118 4.95 -3.52 3.92
N THR A 119 4.63 -2.29 3.55
CA THR A 119 4.42 -1.19 4.49
C THR A 119 3.18 -0.41 4.08
N LEU A 120 2.36 -0.05 5.04
CA LEU A 120 1.29 0.93 4.90
C LEU A 120 1.75 2.25 5.51
N TYR A 121 1.80 3.30 4.69
CA TYR A 121 2.08 4.66 5.11
C TYR A 121 0.78 5.43 5.18
N ARG A 122 0.61 6.22 6.22
CA ARG A 122 -0.62 6.98 6.45
C ARG A 122 -0.32 8.44 6.65
N LEU A 123 -1.17 9.31 6.11
CA LEU A 123 -1.10 10.73 6.36
C LEU A 123 -1.33 11.04 7.84
N ARG A 124 -0.57 11.97 8.36
CA ARG A 124 -0.71 12.43 9.74
C ARG A 124 -1.97 13.28 9.86
N ASP A 125 -2.68 13.14 10.98
CA ASP A 125 -3.90 13.90 11.27
C ASP A 125 -3.64 15.39 11.54
N ASP A 126 -2.40 15.73 11.89
CA ASP A 126 -1.98 17.08 12.21
C ASP A 126 -1.47 17.89 11.00
N ILE A 127 -1.74 17.42 9.78
CA ILE A 127 -1.37 18.15 8.57
C ILE A 127 -2.17 19.44 8.47
N VAL A 128 -1.43 20.56 8.37
CA VAL A 128 -2.02 21.88 8.16
C VAL A 128 -2.12 22.15 6.67
N TYR A 129 -3.34 22.35 6.19
CA TYR A 129 -3.58 22.75 4.82
C TYR A 129 -3.21 24.21 4.60
N ARG A 130 -2.84 24.55 3.37
CA ARG A 130 -2.70 25.95 2.99
C ARG A 130 -4.08 26.63 3.04
N PRO A 131 -4.18 27.91 3.46
CA PRO A 131 -5.44 28.62 3.41
C PRO A 131 -6.10 28.53 2.02
N GLY A 132 -7.39 28.22 1.98
CA GLY A 132 -8.15 28.01 0.76
C GLY A 132 -8.02 26.59 0.14
N HIS A 133 -7.27 25.69 0.77
CA HIS A 133 -7.11 24.31 0.35
C HIS A 133 -7.53 23.31 1.43
N GLU A 134 -8.25 23.78 2.42
CA GLU A 134 -8.83 22.94 3.45
C GLU A 134 -9.84 21.97 2.80
N PRO A 135 -9.91 20.72 3.26
CA PRO A 135 -10.91 19.79 2.76
C PRO A 135 -12.30 20.37 3.07
N GLU A 136 -13.19 20.26 2.12
CA GLU A 136 -14.59 20.57 2.39
C GLU A 136 -15.05 19.72 3.58
N ASN A 137 -15.69 20.38 4.53
CA ASN A 137 -16.21 19.69 5.69
C ASN A 137 -17.41 18.83 5.24
N THR A 138 -17.11 17.62 4.80
CA THR A 138 -18.12 16.64 4.40
C THR A 138 -18.71 15.90 5.60
N THR A 139 -18.70 16.47 6.78
CA THR A 139 -19.59 16.03 7.86
C THR A 139 -21.01 16.36 7.48
N GLY A 140 -21.45 15.79 6.36
CA GLY A 140 -22.87 15.67 6.07
C GLY A 140 -23.43 14.66 7.04
N GLU A 141 -24.14 15.15 7.94
CA GLU A 141 -25.03 14.31 8.71
C GLU A 141 -26.07 13.63 7.81
#